data_b9a03892d21336a3c5651ae6a6c16ed6
#
_entry.id   b9a03892d21336a3c5651ae6a6c16ed6
#
_cell.length_a   1.000
_cell.length_b   1.000
_cell.length_c   1.000
_cell.angle_alpha   90.00
_cell.angle_beta   90.00
_cell.angle_gamma   90.00
#
_symmetry.space_group_name_H-M   'P 1'
#
loop_
_entity.id
_entity.type
_entity.pdbx_description
1 polymer ?
#
loop_
_entity_poly.entity_id
_entity_poly.type
_entity_poly.pdbx_seq_one_letter_code
_entity_poly.pdbx_strand_id
1 'polypeptide(L)'
;MHTIKVPAGIVSALGVTQIIGYGTLYYSFSILAPGMAKDLGISLERVFAVFSVSLFIGGLSAPFIGRHMDKIGAATVMTLGSALAALTLVLCAWSPSVSLFALAIVLLEVSSGMVQYQAAFATLVESEPRTASRSITYLTLIGGFASTIFWPIAAALTGYLTWREIYLVFAVLNLIVCMPLHYWIMRAGRLSSKTDETRTREVVVGALEPQARRRGMLLVSFAFSLSGFTLAAILAHMVPMLGAIGLGSAAVVIGSLFGPAQVMSRLINMVFGKSLSPPALAIVSAALMVTGAVILGVSGDWLPGAVAFAICLGLGSGINSIAQGSLPLYLFGSAGYGAITGKMAAARLATGAAAPFAFAAAMNHFGTTLSLFVIAALGTLGILAFVAVASSVRRDRVA
;
A
#
# COMPACT_ATOMS: atom_id res chain seq x y z
N MET A 1 -26.87 6.97 -24.00
CA MET A 1 -25.58 6.63 -23.38
C MET A 1 -25.86 6.13 -21.96
N HIS A 2 -25.79 4.82 -21.70
CA HIS A 2 -25.87 4.31 -20.33
C HIS A 2 -24.61 4.70 -19.60
N THR A 3 -24.74 5.55 -18.59
CA THR A 3 -23.60 5.86 -17.68
C THR A 3 -23.24 4.59 -16.91
N ILE A 4 -22.10 3.98 -17.23
CA ILE A 4 -21.59 2.83 -16.50
C ILE A 4 -21.33 3.27 -15.05
N LYS A 5 -22.08 2.68 -14.12
CA LYS A 5 -22.01 3.04 -12.69
C LYS A 5 -20.90 2.29 -12.01
N VAL A 6 -20.20 2.96 -11.08
CA VAL A 6 -19.26 2.33 -10.14
C VAL A 6 -20.02 1.23 -9.37
N PRO A 7 -19.44 0.03 -9.20
CA PRO A 7 -20.08 -1.04 -8.45
C PRO A 7 -20.02 -0.76 -6.93
N ALA A 8 -20.91 0.12 -6.46
CA ALA A 8 -20.87 0.66 -5.08
C ALA A 8 -20.86 -0.43 -4.00
N GLY A 9 -21.65 -1.51 -4.19
CA GLY A 9 -21.67 -2.63 -3.24
C GLY A 9 -20.31 -3.31 -3.11
N ILE A 10 -19.62 -3.57 -4.24
CA ILE A 10 -18.29 -4.18 -4.24
C ILE A 10 -17.26 -3.22 -3.62
N VAL A 11 -17.30 -1.94 -3.97
CA VAL A 11 -16.40 -0.93 -3.41
C VAL A 11 -16.57 -0.80 -1.89
N SER A 12 -17.81 -0.77 -1.40
CA SER A 12 -18.09 -0.69 0.05
C SER A 12 -17.64 -1.95 0.79
N ALA A 13 -17.94 -3.13 0.26
CA ALA A 13 -17.52 -4.39 0.85
C ALA A 13 -15.98 -4.49 0.90
N LEU A 14 -15.29 -4.17 -0.21
CA LEU A 14 -13.83 -4.09 -0.23
C LEU A 14 -13.32 -3.00 0.73
N GLY A 15 -13.99 -1.85 0.84
CA GLY A 15 -13.64 -0.79 1.77
C GLY A 15 -13.60 -1.28 3.22
N VAL A 16 -14.63 -1.99 3.65
CA VAL A 16 -14.70 -2.60 4.99
C VAL A 16 -13.57 -3.61 5.17
N THR A 17 -13.37 -4.51 4.20
CA THR A 17 -12.31 -5.52 4.31
C THR A 17 -10.91 -4.92 4.25
N GLN A 18 -10.69 -3.79 3.56
CA GLN A 18 -9.41 -3.08 3.59
C GLN A 18 -9.16 -2.41 4.95
N ILE A 19 -10.17 -1.82 5.57
CA ILE A 19 -10.02 -1.26 6.93
C ILE A 19 -9.63 -2.36 7.91
N ILE A 20 -10.34 -3.49 7.91
CA ILE A 20 -10.05 -4.63 8.79
C ILE A 20 -8.70 -5.26 8.44
N GLY A 21 -8.44 -5.53 7.16
CA GLY A 21 -7.20 -6.18 6.72
C GLY A 21 -5.95 -5.37 7.07
N TYR A 22 -5.90 -4.08 6.72
CA TYR A 22 -4.79 -3.22 7.13
C TYR A 22 -4.71 -3.04 8.64
N GLY A 23 -5.85 -2.91 9.31
CA GLY A 23 -5.92 -2.76 10.77
C GLY A 23 -5.32 -3.95 11.49
N THR A 24 -5.76 -5.16 11.14
CA THR A 24 -5.42 -6.40 11.84
C THR A 24 -4.10 -7.03 11.41
N LEU A 25 -3.71 -6.89 10.14
CA LEU A 25 -2.54 -7.57 9.57
C LEU A 25 -1.29 -6.67 9.48
N TYR A 26 -1.45 -5.35 9.58
CA TYR A 26 -0.34 -4.41 9.41
C TYR A 26 -0.24 -3.38 10.54
N TYR A 27 -1.26 -2.52 10.72
CA TYR A 27 -1.15 -1.38 11.63
C TYR A 27 -1.08 -1.74 13.11
N SER A 28 -1.77 -2.79 13.53
CA SER A 28 -1.76 -3.24 14.94
C SER A 28 -0.43 -3.82 15.39
N PHE A 29 0.41 -4.28 14.45
CA PHE A 29 1.69 -4.92 14.79
C PHE A 29 2.56 -4.01 15.68
N SER A 30 2.71 -2.74 15.30
CA SER A 30 3.53 -1.78 16.06
C SER A 30 3.03 -1.54 17.50
N ILE A 31 1.72 -1.62 17.71
CA ILE A 31 1.09 -1.48 19.04
C ILE A 31 1.33 -2.73 19.88
N LEU A 32 1.29 -3.91 19.26
CA LEU A 32 1.41 -5.20 19.94
C LEU A 32 2.85 -5.64 20.14
N ALA A 33 3.80 -5.10 19.37
CA ALA A 33 5.21 -5.49 19.36
C ALA A 33 5.88 -5.46 20.75
N PRO A 34 5.64 -4.47 21.64
CA PRO A 34 6.20 -4.50 23.00
C PRO A 34 5.74 -5.71 23.82
N GLY A 35 4.45 -6.08 23.71
CA GLY A 35 3.90 -7.27 24.34
C GLY A 35 4.51 -8.56 23.80
N MET A 36 4.73 -8.65 22.49
CA MET A 36 5.40 -9.78 21.83
C MET A 36 6.85 -9.91 22.30
N ALA A 37 7.59 -8.80 22.35
CA ALA A 37 8.98 -8.77 22.82
C ALA A 37 9.12 -9.31 24.25
N LYS A 38 8.27 -8.82 25.14
CA LYS A 38 8.24 -9.24 26.56
C LYS A 38 7.92 -10.73 26.69
N ASP A 39 6.89 -11.21 26.01
CA ASP A 39 6.38 -12.56 26.13
C ASP A 39 7.32 -13.62 25.49
N LEU A 40 7.96 -13.25 24.38
CA LEU A 40 8.91 -14.10 23.68
C LEU A 40 10.35 -14.01 24.24
N GLY A 41 10.62 -13.11 25.19
CA GLY A 41 11.94 -12.92 25.78
C GLY A 41 13.00 -12.41 24.81
N ILE A 42 12.59 -11.58 23.80
CA ILE A 42 13.51 -10.99 22.81
C ILE A 42 13.41 -9.46 22.81
N SER A 43 14.42 -8.80 22.24
CA SER A 43 14.38 -7.34 22.13
C SER A 43 13.32 -6.86 21.14
N LEU A 44 12.83 -5.66 21.33
CA LEU A 44 11.86 -5.02 20.44
C LEU A 44 12.41 -4.91 19.01
N GLU A 45 13.71 -4.64 18.87
CA GLU A 45 14.39 -4.56 17.56
C GLU A 45 14.33 -5.92 16.84
N ARG A 46 14.46 -7.05 17.56
CA ARG A 46 14.32 -8.39 16.96
C ARG A 46 12.90 -8.66 16.49
N VAL A 47 11.87 -8.20 17.22
CA VAL A 47 10.47 -8.31 16.78
C VAL A 47 10.28 -7.54 15.47
N PHE A 48 10.76 -6.29 15.38
CA PHE A 48 10.69 -5.50 14.15
C PHE A 48 11.56 -6.07 13.02
N ALA A 49 12.70 -6.69 13.33
CA ALA A 49 13.53 -7.37 12.33
C ALA A 49 12.78 -8.56 11.71
N VAL A 50 12.10 -9.37 12.52
CA VAL A 50 11.23 -10.46 12.03
C VAL A 50 10.15 -9.91 11.11
N PHE A 51 9.48 -8.82 11.51
CA PHE A 51 8.44 -8.18 10.70
C PHE A 51 8.98 -7.65 9.37
N SER A 52 10.15 -6.99 9.39
CA SER A 52 10.78 -6.46 8.17
C SER A 52 11.18 -7.57 7.18
N VAL A 53 11.74 -8.67 7.67
CA VAL A 53 12.05 -9.86 6.85
C VAL A 53 10.77 -10.47 6.29
N SER A 54 9.70 -10.52 7.09
CA SER A 54 8.41 -11.05 6.67
C SER A 54 7.76 -10.20 5.58
N LEU A 55 7.82 -8.88 5.69
CA LEU A 55 7.39 -7.94 4.63
C LEU A 55 8.18 -8.14 3.33
N PHE A 56 9.49 -8.37 3.43
CA PHE A 56 10.33 -8.66 2.27
C PHE A 56 9.91 -9.95 1.58
N ILE A 57 9.73 -11.04 2.34
CA ILE A 57 9.30 -12.34 1.80
C ILE A 57 7.87 -12.24 1.24
N GLY A 58 6.96 -11.57 1.95
CA GLY A 58 5.61 -11.26 1.45
C GLY A 58 5.65 -10.51 0.12
N GLY A 59 6.54 -9.51 0.01
CA GLY A 59 6.79 -8.79 -1.24
C GLY A 59 7.25 -9.71 -2.38
N LEU A 60 8.18 -10.62 -2.13
CA LEU A 60 8.65 -11.59 -3.12
C LEU A 60 7.55 -12.56 -3.58
N SER A 61 6.54 -12.81 -2.75
CA SER A 61 5.38 -13.65 -3.12
C SER A 61 4.39 -12.94 -4.05
N ALA A 62 4.41 -11.61 -4.13
CA ALA A 62 3.42 -10.82 -4.85
C ALA A 62 3.28 -11.17 -6.35
N PRO A 63 4.34 -11.47 -7.14
CA PRO A 63 4.19 -11.87 -8.53
C PRO A 63 3.49 -13.23 -8.67
N PHE A 64 3.69 -14.12 -7.70
CA PHE A 64 3.04 -15.42 -7.69
C PHE A 64 1.54 -15.28 -7.36
N ILE A 65 1.22 -14.53 -6.33
CA ILE A 65 -0.15 -14.19 -5.94
C ILE A 65 -0.87 -13.52 -7.12
N GLY A 66 -0.24 -12.54 -7.78
CA GLY A 66 -0.81 -11.84 -8.93
C GLY A 66 -1.15 -12.75 -10.11
N ARG A 67 -0.28 -13.73 -10.43
CA ARG A 67 -0.59 -14.75 -11.45
C ARG A 67 -1.76 -15.64 -11.08
N HIS A 68 -1.93 -15.96 -9.78
CA HIS A 68 -3.07 -16.73 -9.32
C HIS A 68 -4.37 -15.91 -9.40
N MET A 69 -4.31 -14.60 -9.09
CA MET A 69 -5.46 -13.71 -9.31
C MET A 69 -5.94 -13.75 -10.76
N ASP A 70 -5.03 -13.66 -11.72
CA ASP A 70 -5.37 -13.71 -13.14
C ASP A 70 -5.93 -15.09 -13.59
N LYS A 71 -5.53 -16.19 -12.92
CA LYS A 71 -5.96 -17.56 -13.27
C LYS A 71 -7.30 -17.96 -12.66
N ILE A 72 -7.49 -17.73 -11.37
CA ILE A 72 -8.66 -18.22 -10.62
C ILE A 72 -9.60 -17.11 -10.17
N GLY A 73 -9.27 -15.86 -10.49
CA GLY A 73 -10.01 -14.65 -10.12
C GLY A 73 -9.54 -14.05 -8.81
N ALA A 74 -9.41 -12.72 -8.79
CA ALA A 74 -8.88 -11.98 -7.62
C ALA A 74 -9.78 -12.16 -6.39
N ALA A 75 -11.11 -12.12 -6.53
CA ALA A 75 -12.04 -12.34 -5.42
C ALA A 75 -11.92 -13.74 -4.82
N THR A 76 -11.59 -14.76 -5.64
CA THR A 76 -11.32 -16.13 -5.15
C THR A 76 -10.03 -16.13 -4.30
N VAL A 77 -8.97 -15.49 -4.78
CA VAL A 77 -7.71 -15.36 -4.03
C VAL A 77 -7.93 -14.61 -2.72
N MET A 78 -8.73 -13.52 -2.72
CA MET A 78 -9.08 -12.79 -1.49
C MET A 78 -9.86 -13.64 -0.49
N THR A 79 -10.80 -14.48 -0.97
CA THR A 79 -11.57 -15.40 -0.09
C THR A 79 -10.64 -16.40 0.61
N LEU A 80 -9.76 -17.05 -0.16
CA LEU A 80 -8.75 -17.97 0.38
C LEU A 80 -7.75 -17.25 1.27
N GLY A 81 -7.33 -16.05 0.87
CA GLY A 81 -6.43 -15.18 1.64
C GLY A 81 -7.00 -14.80 2.99
N SER A 82 -8.30 -14.50 3.10
CA SER A 82 -8.92 -14.18 4.40
C SER A 82 -8.98 -15.40 5.33
N ALA A 83 -9.25 -16.59 4.81
CA ALA A 83 -9.17 -17.81 5.60
C ALA A 83 -7.74 -18.10 6.06
N LEU A 84 -6.76 -17.93 5.16
CA LEU A 84 -5.35 -18.09 5.49
C LEU A 84 -4.88 -17.02 6.50
N ALA A 85 -5.30 -15.77 6.37
CA ALA A 85 -5.00 -14.70 7.33
C ALA A 85 -5.55 -15.02 8.72
N ALA A 86 -6.78 -15.51 8.81
CA ALA A 86 -7.35 -15.95 10.07
C ALA A 86 -6.54 -17.11 10.69
N LEU A 87 -6.19 -18.11 9.90
CA LEU A 87 -5.36 -19.24 10.34
C LEU A 87 -3.99 -18.78 10.82
N THR A 88 -3.31 -17.91 10.07
CA THR A 88 -1.97 -17.43 10.43
C THR A 88 -1.98 -16.53 11.66
N LEU A 89 -3.02 -15.74 11.88
CA LEU A 89 -3.22 -15.00 13.14
C LEU A 89 -3.35 -15.95 14.35
N VAL A 90 -4.10 -17.06 14.18
CA VAL A 90 -4.17 -18.10 15.21
C VAL A 90 -2.80 -18.76 15.45
N LEU A 91 -2.06 -19.07 14.39
CA LEU A 91 -0.69 -19.62 14.51
C LEU A 91 0.25 -18.65 15.22
N CYS A 92 0.18 -17.35 14.94
CA CYS A 92 0.92 -16.33 15.67
C CYS A 92 0.56 -16.34 17.16
N ALA A 93 -0.75 -16.35 17.48
CA ALA A 93 -1.24 -16.35 18.85
C ALA A 93 -0.79 -17.58 19.65
N TRP A 94 -0.67 -18.73 19.03
CA TRP A 94 -0.28 -19.99 19.67
C TRP A 94 1.20 -20.34 19.52
N SER A 95 2.00 -19.44 18.95
CA SER A 95 3.45 -19.70 18.78
C SER A 95 4.17 -19.78 20.14
N PRO A 96 4.76 -20.95 20.50
CA PRO A 96 5.46 -21.13 21.77
C PRO A 96 6.93 -20.72 21.71
N SER A 97 7.46 -20.42 20.52
CA SER A 97 8.86 -20.09 20.31
C SER A 97 9.05 -18.97 19.29
N VAL A 98 10.19 -18.29 19.36
CA VAL A 98 10.56 -17.21 18.42
C VAL A 98 10.59 -17.70 16.98
N SER A 99 11.07 -18.92 16.72
CA SER A 99 11.15 -19.48 15.37
C SER A 99 9.77 -19.73 14.77
N LEU A 100 8.84 -20.29 15.55
CA LEU A 100 7.46 -20.50 15.10
C LEU A 100 6.70 -19.19 14.95
N PHE A 101 6.94 -18.22 15.83
CA PHE A 101 6.43 -16.85 15.68
C PHE A 101 6.92 -16.21 14.38
N ALA A 102 8.22 -16.28 14.10
CA ALA A 102 8.80 -15.74 12.87
C ALA A 102 8.19 -16.39 11.61
N LEU A 103 8.05 -17.72 11.61
CA LEU A 103 7.39 -18.42 10.51
C LEU A 103 5.93 -18.00 10.36
N ALA A 104 5.19 -17.88 11.46
CA ALA A 104 3.79 -17.48 11.44
C ALA A 104 3.62 -16.04 10.91
N ILE A 105 4.50 -15.09 11.28
CA ILE A 105 4.50 -13.72 10.74
C ILE A 105 4.83 -13.71 9.24
N VAL A 106 5.77 -14.56 8.76
CA VAL A 106 6.05 -14.69 7.32
C VAL A 106 4.79 -15.16 6.57
N LEU A 107 4.11 -16.18 7.07
CA LEU A 107 2.86 -16.68 6.48
C LEU A 107 1.74 -15.64 6.54
N LEU A 108 1.69 -14.84 7.61
CA LEU A 108 0.76 -13.73 7.77
C LEU A 108 0.97 -12.68 6.68
N GLU A 109 2.22 -12.30 6.39
CA GLU A 109 2.54 -11.32 5.36
C GLU A 109 2.23 -11.84 3.95
N VAL A 110 2.45 -13.13 3.68
CA VAL A 110 2.02 -13.74 2.42
C VAL A 110 0.49 -13.70 2.28
N SER A 111 -0.25 -14.04 3.34
CA SER A 111 -1.72 -13.97 3.32
C SER A 111 -2.23 -12.53 3.21
N SER A 112 -1.54 -11.58 3.82
CA SER A 112 -1.79 -10.13 3.71
C SER A 112 -1.73 -9.68 2.24
N GLY A 113 -0.73 -10.12 1.47
CA GLY A 113 -0.62 -9.85 0.04
C GLY A 113 -1.79 -10.38 -0.79
N MET A 114 -2.52 -11.39 -0.29
CA MET A 114 -3.71 -11.94 -0.95
C MET A 114 -4.99 -11.13 -0.71
N VAL A 115 -5.04 -10.24 0.29
CA VAL A 115 -6.27 -9.55 0.70
C VAL A 115 -6.18 -8.02 0.68
N GLN A 116 -4.97 -7.45 0.64
CA GLN A 116 -4.77 -6.00 0.66
C GLN A 116 -4.99 -5.34 -0.72
N TYR A 117 -4.65 -4.06 -0.85
CA TYR A 117 -4.94 -3.22 -2.02
C TYR A 117 -4.65 -3.86 -3.37
N GLN A 118 -3.55 -4.61 -3.52
CA GLN A 118 -3.23 -5.24 -4.79
C GLN A 118 -4.34 -6.19 -5.26
N ALA A 119 -4.82 -7.04 -4.35
CA ALA A 119 -5.90 -7.99 -4.63
C ALA A 119 -7.26 -7.28 -4.80
N ALA A 120 -7.52 -6.27 -3.97
CA ALA A 120 -8.73 -5.48 -4.05
C ALA A 120 -8.80 -4.67 -5.37
N PHE A 121 -7.68 -4.10 -5.83
CA PHE A 121 -7.62 -3.42 -7.13
C PHE A 121 -7.83 -4.39 -8.30
N ALA A 122 -7.21 -5.58 -8.24
CA ALA A 122 -7.44 -6.61 -9.23
C ALA A 122 -8.92 -7.02 -9.28
N THR A 123 -9.57 -7.17 -8.13
CA THR A 123 -11.01 -7.47 -8.03
C THR A 123 -11.86 -6.37 -8.66
N LEU A 124 -11.54 -5.09 -8.45
CA LEU A 124 -12.25 -3.98 -9.08
C LEU A 124 -12.05 -3.94 -10.60
N VAL A 125 -10.82 -4.22 -11.06
CA VAL A 125 -10.50 -4.29 -12.49
C VAL A 125 -11.20 -5.47 -13.15
N GLU A 126 -11.30 -6.62 -12.49
CA GLU A 126 -12.06 -7.78 -13.00
C GLU A 126 -13.56 -7.55 -13.02
N SER A 127 -14.09 -6.80 -12.04
CA SER A 127 -15.53 -6.55 -11.91
C SER A 127 -16.04 -5.56 -12.94
N GLU A 128 -15.38 -4.44 -13.13
CA GLU A 128 -15.76 -3.38 -14.08
C GLU A 128 -14.52 -2.55 -14.49
N PRO A 129 -13.81 -2.99 -15.54
CA PRO A 129 -12.55 -2.38 -15.96
C PRO A 129 -12.65 -0.88 -16.32
N ARG A 130 -13.78 -0.46 -16.90
CA ARG A 130 -14.00 0.94 -17.33
C ARG A 130 -14.09 1.91 -16.18
N THR A 131 -14.66 1.50 -15.05
CA THR A 131 -14.80 2.36 -13.86
C THR A 131 -13.76 2.05 -12.79
N ALA A 132 -12.88 1.07 -13.01
CA ALA A 132 -11.93 0.58 -12.00
C ALA A 132 -11.04 1.69 -11.43
N SER A 133 -10.52 2.59 -12.26
CA SER A 133 -9.70 3.72 -11.80
C SER A 133 -10.44 4.61 -10.78
N ARG A 134 -11.73 4.88 -11.03
CA ARG A 134 -12.58 5.64 -10.10
C ARG A 134 -12.91 4.83 -8.85
N SER A 135 -13.19 3.54 -9.02
CA SER A 135 -13.46 2.61 -7.91
C SER A 135 -12.26 2.49 -6.98
N ILE A 136 -11.04 2.46 -7.52
CA ILE A 136 -9.77 2.47 -6.79
C ILE A 136 -9.65 3.74 -5.93
N THR A 137 -10.01 4.91 -6.47
CA THR A 137 -10.00 6.16 -5.70
C THR A 137 -10.95 6.09 -4.50
N TYR A 138 -12.17 5.61 -4.68
CA TYR A 138 -13.13 5.44 -3.58
C TYR A 138 -12.65 4.41 -2.56
N LEU A 139 -12.14 3.28 -3.03
CA LEU A 139 -11.61 2.22 -2.16
C LEU A 139 -10.45 2.73 -1.31
N THR A 140 -9.49 3.44 -1.92
CA THR A 140 -8.34 3.97 -1.18
C THR A 140 -8.73 5.07 -0.19
N LEU A 141 -9.77 5.85 -0.48
CA LEU A 141 -10.31 6.81 0.47
C LEU A 141 -10.87 6.09 1.71
N ILE A 142 -11.72 5.07 1.51
CA ILE A 142 -12.31 4.29 2.63
C ILE A 142 -11.22 3.57 3.41
N GLY A 143 -10.35 2.82 2.74
CA GLY A 143 -9.27 2.06 3.38
C GLY A 143 -8.21 2.95 4.06
N GLY A 144 -8.16 4.23 3.69
CA GLY A 144 -7.30 5.23 4.34
C GLY A 144 -7.61 5.48 5.81
N PHE A 145 -8.82 5.15 6.26
CA PHE A 145 -9.19 5.26 7.67
C PHE A 145 -8.74 4.06 8.53
N ALA A 146 -8.11 3.05 7.95
CA ALA A 146 -7.72 1.84 8.68
C ALA A 146 -6.84 2.14 9.90
N SER A 147 -5.80 2.97 9.76
CA SER A 147 -4.93 3.35 10.89
C SER A 147 -5.67 4.19 11.93
N THR A 148 -6.50 5.14 11.48
CA THR A 148 -7.31 6.01 12.36
C THR A 148 -8.28 5.21 13.23
N ILE A 149 -8.80 4.09 12.72
CA ILE A 149 -9.75 3.22 13.43
C ILE A 149 -8.99 2.20 14.28
N PHE A 150 -8.01 1.50 13.70
CA PHE A 150 -7.41 0.34 14.37
C PHE A 150 -6.31 0.66 15.37
N TRP A 151 -5.61 1.79 15.24
CA TRP A 151 -4.64 2.19 16.27
C TRP A 151 -5.30 2.42 17.64
N PRO A 152 -6.36 3.24 17.76
CA PRO A 152 -7.07 3.37 19.02
C PRO A 152 -7.68 2.06 19.53
N ILE A 153 -8.26 1.26 18.62
CA ILE A 153 -8.85 -0.04 19.00
C ILE A 153 -7.77 -0.97 19.55
N ALA A 154 -6.65 -1.14 18.83
CA ALA A 154 -5.56 -2.01 19.27
C ALA A 154 -4.97 -1.52 20.59
N ALA A 155 -4.74 -0.21 20.75
CA ALA A 155 -4.25 0.37 22.01
C ALA A 155 -5.23 0.16 23.17
N ALA A 156 -6.52 0.35 22.96
CA ALA A 156 -7.53 0.11 23.98
C ALA A 156 -7.59 -1.38 24.39
N LEU A 157 -7.50 -2.29 23.43
CA LEU A 157 -7.51 -3.73 23.69
C LEU A 157 -6.31 -4.19 24.52
N THR A 158 -5.12 -3.59 24.36
CA THR A 158 -3.94 -3.94 25.18
C THR A 158 -4.11 -3.65 26.68
N GLY A 159 -5.10 -2.84 27.06
CA GLY A 159 -5.47 -2.62 28.47
C GLY A 159 -6.23 -3.78 29.11
N TYR A 160 -6.80 -4.69 28.32
CA TYR A 160 -7.66 -5.78 28.80
C TYR A 160 -7.22 -7.16 28.35
N LEU A 161 -6.53 -7.25 27.19
CA LEU A 161 -6.17 -8.49 26.52
C LEU A 161 -4.66 -8.53 26.24
N THR A 162 -4.12 -9.73 26.25
CA THR A 162 -2.77 -10.01 25.77
C THR A 162 -2.71 -9.86 24.24
N TRP A 163 -1.52 -9.65 23.67
CA TRP A 163 -1.34 -9.60 22.22
C TRP A 163 -1.83 -10.88 21.52
N ARG A 164 -1.74 -12.04 22.20
CA ARG A 164 -2.22 -13.34 21.69
C ARG A 164 -3.75 -13.34 21.54
N GLU A 165 -4.46 -12.92 22.58
CA GLU A 165 -5.92 -12.81 22.57
C GLU A 165 -6.40 -11.78 21.55
N ILE A 166 -5.69 -10.66 21.38
CA ILE A 166 -5.98 -9.66 20.34
C ILE A 166 -5.85 -10.28 18.95
N TYR A 167 -4.82 -11.10 18.70
CA TYR A 167 -4.67 -11.79 17.42
C TYR A 167 -5.77 -12.83 17.18
N LEU A 168 -6.28 -13.49 18.22
CA LEU A 168 -7.47 -14.36 18.10
C LEU A 168 -8.73 -13.56 17.74
N VAL A 169 -8.95 -12.39 18.36
CA VAL A 169 -10.04 -11.47 17.98
C VAL A 169 -9.92 -11.06 16.52
N PHE A 170 -8.70 -10.73 16.07
CA PHE A 170 -8.45 -10.35 14.68
C PHE A 170 -8.63 -11.53 13.71
N ALA A 171 -8.29 -12.75 14.12
CA ALA A 171 -8.59 -13.96 13.34
C ALA A 171 -10.10 -14.13 13.13
N VAL A 172 -10.88 -13.96 14.20
CA VAL A 172 -12.35 -14.01 14.13
C VAL A 172 -12.89 -12.95 13.18
N LEU A 173 -12.41 -11.69 13.24
CA LEU A 173 -12.83 -10.62 12.34
C LEU A 173 -12.54 -10.97 10.86
N ASN A 174 -11.35 -11.49 10.56
CA ASN A 174 -11.01 -11.89 9.20
C ASN A 174 -11.86 -13.07 8.70
N LEU A 175 -12.19 -14.02 9.58
CA LEU A 175 -12.96 -15.19 9.24
C LEU A 175 -14.46 -14.88 9.08
N ILE A 176 -15.06 -14.06 9.98
CA ILE A 176 -16.52 -13.84 10.02
C ILE A 176 -16.95 -12.63 9.20
N VAL A 177 -16.06 -11.66 8.97
CA VAL A 177 -16.39 -10.45 8.19
C VAL A 177 -15.70 -10.45 6.84
N CYS A 178 -14.36 -10.54 6.80
CA CYS A 178 -13.64 -10.40 5.54
C CYS A 178 -13.89 -11.57 4.60
N MET A 179 -13.79 -12.81 5.08
CA MET A 179 -13.99 -14.00 4.26
C MET A 179 -15.40 -14.06 3.63
N PRO A 180 -16.52 -13.87 4.36
CA PRO A 180 -17.86 -13.88 3.75
C PRO A 180 -18.08 -12.75 2.75
N LEU A 181 -17.54 -11.53 3.00
CA LEU A 181 -17.63 -10.43 2.05
C LEU A 181 -16.86 -10.74 0.75
N HIS A 182 -15.65 -11.28 0.85
CA HIS A 182 -14.87 -11.69 -0.32
C HIS A 182 -15.56 -12.86 -1.07
N TYR A 183 -16.11 -13.81 -0.33
CA TYR A 183 -16.89 -14.92 -0.92
C TYR A 183 -18.15 -14.41 -1.65
N TRP A 184 -18.86 -13.45 -1.07
CA TRP A 184 -20.00 -12.81 -1.71
C TRP A 184 -19.60 -12.13 -3.02
N ILE A 185 -18.49 -11.36 -3.04
CA ILE A 185 -17.97 -10.73 -4.25
C ILE A 185 -17.62 -11.78 -5.31
N MET A 186 -16.91 -12.84 -4.90
CA MET A 186 -16.57 -13.96 -5.78
C MET A 186 -17.81 -14.58 -6.41
N ARG A 187 -18.85 -14.84 -5.61
CA ARG A 187 -20.09 -15.47 -6.07
C ARG A 187 -20.89 -14.56 -6.99
N ALA A 188 -20.98 -13.27 -6.67
CA ALA A 188 -21.63 -12.27 -7.52
C ALA A 188 -20.97 -12.18 -8.90
N GLY A 189 -19.65 -12.18 -8.98
CA GLY A 189 -18.91 -12.18 -10.24
C GLY A 189 -19.15 -13.44 -11.08
N ARG A 190 -19.24 -14.63 -10.45
CA ARG A 190 -19.53 -15.89 -11.13
C ARG A 190 -20.98 -15.97 -11.67
N LEU A 191 -21.94 -15.42 -10.95
CA LEU A 191 -23.34 -15.37 -11.38
C LEU A 191 -23.51 -14.44 -12.58
N SER A 192 -22.90 -13.26 -12.54
CA SER A 192 -22.91 -12.31 -13.67
C SER A 192 -22.30 -12.91 -14.93
N SER A 193 -21.24 -13.71 -14.81
CA SER A 193 -20.59 -14.39 -15.93
C SER A 193 -21.43 -15.50 -16.55
N LYS A 194 -22.28 -16.17 -15.77
CA LYS A 194 -23.18 -17.24 -16.28
C LYS A 194 -24.44 -16.72 -16.96
N THR A 195 -24.94 -15.56 -16.50
CA THR A 195 -26.19 -15.00 -17.06
C THR A 195 -25.93 -14.30 -18.40
N ASP A 196 -24.70 -14.00 -18.75
CA ASP A 196 -24.31 -13.21 -19.91
C ASP A 196 -23.26 -13.96 -20.75
N GLU A 197 -23.55 -15.22 -21.16
CA GLU A 197 -22.66 -16.06 -22.00
C GLU A 197 -22.27 -15.39 -23.32
N THR A 198 -23.02 -14.38 -23.76
CA THR A 198 -22.74 -13.60 -24.97
C THR A 198 -21.87 -12.36 -24.71
N ARG A 199 -21.65 -11.99 -23.45
CA ARG A 199 -20.83 -10.82 -23.10
C ARG A 199 -19.38 -11.23 -22.97
N THR A 200 -18.63 -11.14 -24.07
CA THR A 200 -17.16 -11.15 -24.01
C THR A 200 -16.72 -10.19 -22.91
N ARG A 201 -16.01 -10.72 -21.91
CA ARG A 201 -15.46 -9.92 -20.79
C ARG A 201 -14.74 -8.71 -21.37
N GLU A 202 -15.24 -7.53 -21.10
CA GLU A 202 -14.77 -6.30 -21.73
C GLU A 202 -13.32 -6.04 -21.31
N VAL A 203 -12.41 -6.07 -22.26
CA VAL A 203 -10.98 -5.85 -22.01
C VAL A 203 -10.68 -4.38 -22.29
N VAL A 204 -10.22 -3.67 -21.27
CA VAL A 204 -9.63 -2.33 -21.45
C VAL A 204 -8.22 -2.51 -22.00
N VAL A 205 -7.96 -1.96 -23.18
CA VAL A 205 -6.64 -1.97 -23.81
C VAL A 205 -5.76 -0.90 -23.16
N GLY A 206 -4.53 -1.23 -22.84
CA GLY A 206 -3.57 -0.29 -22.27
C GLY A 206 -3.08 0.73 -23.29
N ALA A 207 -2.64 1.88 -22.81
CA ALA A 207 -2.15 2.98 -23.64
C ALA A 207 -0.75 2.77 -24.22
N LEU A 208 0.01 1.76 -23.75
CA LEU A 208 1.32 1.41 -24.29
C LEU A 208 1.21 0.36 -25.39
N GLU A 209 1.90 0.61 -26.50
CA GLU A 209 2.07 -0.37 -27.54
C GLU A 209 2.88 -1.61 -27.10
N PRO A 210 2.71 -2.78 -27.76
CA PRO A 210 3.38 -4.03 -27.37
C PRO A 210 4.90 -3.90 -27.25
N GLN A 211 5.55 -3.16 -28.16
CA GLN A 211 7.01 -2.95 -28.17
C GLN A 211 7.49 -2.11 -26.96
N ALA A 212 6.67 -1.14 -26.51
CA ALA A 212 6.99 -0.25 -25.40
C ALA A 212 6.71 -0.86 -24.02
N ARG A 213 5.90 -1.94 -23.95
CA ARG A 213 5.43 -2.52 -22.68
C ARG A 213 6.54 -2.97 -21.76
N ARG A 214 7.59 -3.64 -22.27
CA ARG A 214 8.72 -4.10 -21.45
C ARG A 214 9.47 -2.92 -20.82
N ARG A 215 9.78 -1.90 -21.60
CA ARG A 215 10.44 -0.68 -21.12
C ARG A 215 9.56 0.08 -20.14
N GLY A 216 8.28 0.25 -20.46
CA GLY A 216 7.29 0.89 -19.57
C GLY A 216 7.17 0.17 -18.22
N MET A 217 7.15 -1.18 -18.24
CA MET A 217 7.12 -1.99 -17.02
C MET A 217 8.33 -1.74 -16.12
N LEU A 218 9.54 -1.71 -16.70
CA LEU A 218 10.78 -1.46 -15.95
C LEU A 218 10.79 -0.04 -15.37
N LEU A 219 10.43 0.96 -16.16
CA LEU A 219 10.40 2.37 -15.72
C LEU A 219 9.38 2.61 -14.61
N VAL A 220 8.15 2.07 -14.74
CA VAL A 220 7.12 2.23 -13.73
C VAL A 220 7.47 1.46 -12.44
N SER A 221 8.01 0.24 -12.57
CA SER A 221 8.49 -0.52 -11.41
C SER A 221 9.61 0.22 -10.68
N PHE A 222 10.57 0.76 -11.41
CA PHE A 222 11.67 1.57 -10.87
C PHE A 222 11.14 2.82 -10.15
N ALA A 223 10.24 3.56 -10.80
CA ALA A 223 9.66 4.78 -10.23
C ALA A 223 8.86 4.50 -8.94
N PHE A 224 8.00 3.47 -8.93
CA PHE A 224 7.28 3.08 -7.72
C PHE A 224 8.21 2.52 -6.63
N SER A 225 9.31 1.85 -7.01
CA SER A 225 10.32 1.40 -6.06
C SER A 225 11.01 2.56 -5.35
N LEU A 226 11.41 3.60 -6.10
CA LEU A 226 12.00 4.81 -5.51
C LEU A 226 10.99 5.60 -4.67
N SER A 227 9.74 5.72 -5.11
CA SER A 227 8.69 6.34 -4.32
C SER A 227 8.40 5.57 -3.03
N GLY A 228 8.37 4.24 -3.10
CA GLY A 228 8.21 3.35 -1.95
C GLY A 228 9.40 3.44 -0.99
N PHE A 229 10.62 3.49 -1.51
CA PHE A 229 11.85 3.68 -0.74
C PHE A 229 11.82 5.01 0.01
N THR A 230 11.54 6.12 -0.68
CA THR A 230 11.43 7.46 -0.10
C THR A 230 10.42 7.48 1.06
N LEU A 231 9.23 6.92 0.82
CA LEU A 231 8.18 6.90 1.83
C LEU A 231 8.55 6.04 3.03
N ALA A 232 9.05 4.82 2.82
CA ALA A 232 9.41 3.89 3.89
C ALA A 232 10.58 4.42 4.73
N ALA A 233 11.61 4.99 4.09
CA ALA A 233 12.76 5.60 4.75
C ALA A 233 12.34 6.73 5.69
N ILE A 234 11.55 7.67 5.19
CA ILE A 234 11.12 8.84 5.97
C ILE A 234 10.14 8.43 7.08
N LEU A 235 9.14 7.59 6.80
CA LEU A 235 8.14 7.21 7.80
C LEU A 235 8.75 6.43 8.97
N ALA A 236 9.71 5.54 8.71
CA ALA A 236 10.38 4.78 9.76
C ALA A 236 11.15 5.66 10.75
N HIS A 237 11.66 6.79 10.28
CA HIS A 237 12.49 7.69 11.07
C HIS A 237 11.87 9.06 11.33
N MET A 238 10.61 9.29 10.97
CA MET A 238 9.98 10.62 10.99
C MET A 238 10.12 11.30 12.35
N VAL A 239 9.66 10.67 13.42
CA VAL A 239 9.68 11.28 14.75
C VAL A 239 11.11 11.45 15.30
N PRO A 240 11.98 10.41 15.33
CA PRO A 240 13.35 10.57 15.79
C PRO A 240 14.15 11.55 14.93
N MET A 241 13.95 11.58 13.62
CA MET A 241 14.58 12.52 12.71
C MET A 241 14.20 13.97 13.02
N LEU A 242 12.90 14.26 13.20
CA LEU A 242 12.39 15.58 13.56
C LEU A 242 12.92 16.01 14.93
N GLY A 243 13.01 15.08 15.88
CA GLY A 243 13.64 15.34 17.19
C GLY A 243 15.13 15.68 17.07
N ALA A 244 15.89 14.96 16.24
CA ALA A 244 17.32 15.17 16.03
C ALA A 244 17.67 16.51 15.37
N ILE A 245 16.77 17.06 14.55
CA ILE A 245 16.94 18.42 13.97
C ILE A 245 16.48 19.55 14.91
N GLY A 246 16.11 19.27 16.15
CA GLY A 246 15.81 20.31 17.13
C GLY A 246 14.33 20.61 17.40
N LEU A 247 13.40 19.88 16.77
CA LEU A 247 11.95 20.11 16.94
C LEU A 247 11.37 19.50 18.22
N GLY A 248 12.15 18.74 19.00
CA GLY A 248 11.79 18.26 20.33
C GLY A 248 10.42 17.60 20.42
N SER A 249 9.59 18.05 21.36
CA SER A 249 8.23 17.52 21.56
C SER A 249 7.25 17.80 20.40
N ALA A 250 7.52 18.80 19.54
CA ALA A 250 6.71 19.08 18.37
C ALA A 250 6.82 17.99 17.30
N ALA A 251 7.87 17.15 17.33
CA ALA A 251 8.11 16.08 16.36
C ALA A 251 6.91 15.10 16.24
N VAL A 252 6.29 14.73 17.36
CA VAL A 252 5.13 13.83 17.38
C VAL A 252 3.91 14.49 16.76
N VAL A 253 3.65 15.76 17.09
CA VAL A 253 2.52 16.52 16.55
C VAL A 253 2.66 16.69 15.04
N ILE A 254 3.87 17.07 14.57
CA ILE A 254 4.16 17.21 13.14
C ILE A 254 3.97 15.88 12.41
N GLY A 255 4.55 14.80 12.95
CA GLY A 255 4.39 13.46 12.38
C GLY A 255 2.94 13.01 12.26
N SER A 256 2.08 13.41 13.23
CA SER A 256 0.66 13.08 13.21
C SER A 256 -0.12 13.76 12.08
N LEU A 257 0.38 14.84 11.48
CA LEU A 257 -0.24 15.52 10.34
C LEU A 257 -0.19 14.70 9.04
N PHE A 258 0.73 13.75 8.95
CA PHE A 258 0.85 12.86 7.79
C PHE A 258 -0.46 12.13 7.45
N GLY A 259 -1.11 11.53 8.44
CA GLY A 259 -2.33 10.76 8.26
C GLY A 259 -3.50 11.58 7.70
N PRO A 260 -3.90 12.67 8.36
CA PRO A 260 -4.92 13.60 7.83
C PRO A 260 -4.62 14.13 6.44
N ALA A 261 -3.36 14.50 6.16
CA ALA A 261 -2.94 14.96 4.83
C ALA A 261 -3.10 13.84 3.78
N GLN A 262 -2.78 12.60 4.13
CA GLN A 262 -2.95 11.43 3.25
C GLN A 262 -4.43 11.20 2.89
N VAL A 263 -5.34 11.31 3.84
CA VAL A 263 -6.79 11.18 3.59
C VAL A 263 -7.29 12.37 2.77
N MET A 264 -6.86 13.58 3.13
CA MET A 264 -7.24 14.81 2.43
C MET A 264 -6.87 14.76 0.95
N SER A 265 -5.68 14.26 0.59
CA SER A 265 -5.27 14.17 -0.82
C SER A 265 -6.17 13.24 -1.64
N ARG A 266 -6.63 12.15 -1.05
CA ARG A 266 -7.58 11.22 -1.70
C ARG A 266 -8.94 11.86 -1.90
N LEU A 267 -9.40 12.64 -0.90
CA LEU A 267 -10.64 13.41 -0.99
C LEU A 267 -10.54 14.49 -2.08
N ILE A 268 -9.45 15.26 -2.11
CA ILE A 268 -9.19 16.25 -3.16
C ILE A 268 -9.19 15.58 -4.54
N ASN A 269 -8.51 14.46 -4.69
CA ASN A 269 -8.49 13.71 -5.95
C ASN A 269 -9.88 13.18 -6.33
N MET A 270 -10.69 12.76 -5.38
CA MET A 270 -12.06 12.29 -5.63
C MET A 270 -12.94 13.41 -6.19
N VAL A 271 -12.82 14.62 -5.64
CA VAL A 271 -13.65 15.79 -6.01
C VAL A 271 -13.14 16.45 -7.28
N PHE A 272 -11.84 16.73 -7.35
CA PHE A 272 -11.20 17.56 -8.38
C PHE A 272 -10.33 16.77 -9.37
N GLY A 273 -9.95 15.53 -9.06
CA GLY A 273 -9.00 14.74 -9.85
C GLY A 273 -9.56 14.14 -11.14
N LYS A 274 -10.81 14.41 -11.51
CA LYS A 274 -11.47 13.82 -12.70
C LYS A 274 -10.75 14.13 -14.02
N SER A 275 -9.99 15.22 -14.09
CA SER A 275 -9.24 15.66 -15.27
C SER A 275 -7.78 15.17 -15.29
N LEU A 276 -7.26 14.64 -14.17
CA LEU A 276 -5.89 14.19 -14.09
C LEU A 276 -5.75 12.76 -14.61
N SER A 277 -4.84 12.57 -15.57
CA SER A 277 -4.50 11.24 -16.05
C SER A 277 -3.70 10.44 -15.00
N PRO A 278 -3.77 9.09 -14.99
CA PRO A 278 -2.99 8.28 -14.05
C PRO A 278 -1.48 8.53 -14.07
N PRO A 279 -0.82 8.80 -15.22
CA PRO A 279 0.57 9.24 -15.22
C PRO A 279 0.79 10.58 -14.52
N ALA A 280 -0.12 11.55 -14.69
CA ALA A 280 -0.02 12.85 -14.01
C ALA A 280 -0.16 12.68 -12.48
N LEU A 281 -1.07 11.81 -12.03
CA LEU A 281 -1.22 11.50 -10.60
C LEU A 281 0.07 10.92 -10.01
N ALA A 282 0.74 10.00 -10.72
CA ALA A 282 1.99 9.41 -10.27
C ALA A 282 3.12 10.46 -10.18
N ILE A 283 3.22 11.35 -11.17
CA ILE A 283 4.20 12.45 -11.18
C ILE A 283 3.94 13.41 -10.01
N VAL A 284 2.69 13.87 -9.84
CA VAL A 284 2.31 14.79 -8.74
C VAL A 284 2.58 14.16 -7.39
N SER A 285 2.23 12.90 -7.21
CA SER A 285 2.50 12.15 -5.98
C SER A 285 3.98 12.13 -5.62
N ALA A 286 4.84 11.74 -6.57
CA ALA A 286 6.28 11.70 -6.35
C ALA A 286 6.86 13.09 -6.13
N ALA A 287 6.40 14.11 -6.87
CA ALA A 287 6.83 15.50 -6.73
C ALA A 287 6.51 16.04 -5.33
N LEU A 288 5.32 15.78 -4.81
CA LEU A 288 4.94 16.20 -3.45
C LEU A 288 5.85 15.57 -2.38
N MET A 289 6.16 14.27 -2.50
CA MET A 289 7.06 13.60 -1.54
C MET A 289 8.48 14.16 -1.61
N VAL A 290 9.00 14.40 -2.81
CA VAL A 290 10.32 15.02 -3.02
C VAL A 290 10.34 16.45 -2.48
N THR A 291 9.33 17.25 -2.80
CA THR A 291 9.21 18.64 -2.31
C THR A 291 9.19 18.66 -0.78
N GLY A 292 8.44 17.77 -0.14
CA GLY A 292 8.45 17.65 1.32
C GLY A 292 9.86 17.39 1.87
N ALA A 293 10.59 16.42 1.32
CA ALA A 293 11.94 16.10 1.75
C ALA A 293 12.92 17.29 1.58
N VAL A 294 12.81 18.02 0.45
CA VAL A 294 13.61 19.23 0.19
C VAL A 294 13.26 20.35 1.17
N ILE A 295 11.96 20.59 1.41
CA ILE A 295 11.52 21.61 2.39
C ILE A 295 12.16 21.34 3.76
N LEU A 296 12.08 20.11 4.28
CA LEU A 296 12.66 19.78 5.57
C LEU A 296 14.20 19.92 5.56
N GLY A 297 14.85 19.50 4.48
CA GLY A 297 16.30 19.61 4.32
C GLY A 297 16.80 21.06 4.30
N VAL A 298 16.00 22.00 3.78
CA VAL A 298 16.32 23.44 3.73
C VAL A 298 15.90 24.16 5.01
N SER A 299 14.73 23.82 5.56
CA SER A 299 14.14 24.55 6.70
C SER A 299 14.76 24.17 8.06
N GLY A 300 15.36 22.99 8.17
CA GLY A 300 15.94 22.51 9.43
C GLY A 300 14.91 22.46 10.56
N ASP A 301 15.19 23.15 11.66
CA ASP A 301 14.35 23.24 12.86
C ASP A 301 13.18 24.23 12.77
N TRP A 302 13.03 24.92 11.63
CA TRP A 302 11.91 25.85 11.44
C TRP A 302 10.57 25.14 11.38
N LEU A 303 9.75 25.35 12.42
CA LEU A 303 8.47 24.65 12.63
C LEU A 303 7.52 24.68 11.43
N PRO A 304 7.25 25.83 10.75
CA PRO A 304 6.37 25.83 9.58
C PRO A 304 6.90 24.99 8.41
N GLY A 305 8.21 24.92 8.22
CA GLY A 305 8.84 24.06 7.22
C GLY A 305 8.63 22.57 7.51
N ALA A 306 8.78 22.16 8.76
CA ALA A 306 8.53 20.79 9.17
C ALA A 306 7.04 20.40 9.05
N VAL A 307 6.11 21.32 9.33
CA VAL A 307 4.68 21.14 9.08
C VAL A 307 4.40 20.97 7.59
N ALA A 308 4.95 21.83 6.75
CA ALA A 308 4.81 21.75 5.29
C ALA A 308 5.37 20.43 4.73
N PHE A 309 6.52 19.97 5.24
CA PHE A 309 7.09 18.66 4.93
C PHE A 309 6.09 17.52 5.21
N ALA A 310 5.56 17.44 6.44
CA ALA A 310 4.64 16.37 6.82
C ALA A 310 3.36 16.36 5.98
N ILE A 311 2.83 17.55 5.67
CA ILE A 311 1.66 17.72 4.80
C ILE A 311 1.98 17.28 3.37
N CYS A 312 3.08 17.75 2.77
CA CYS A 312 3.48 17.38 1.42
C CYS A 312 3.71 15.86 1.29
N LEU A 313 4.39 15.25 2.27
CA LEU A 313 4.64 13.82 2.31
C LEU A 313 3.31 13.03 2.40
N GLY A 314 2.39 13.47 3.26
CA GLY A 314 1.08 12.86 3.42
C GLY A 314 0.23 12.98 2.16
N LEU A 315 0.14 14.17 1.57
CA LEU A 315 -0.56 14.41 0.30
C LEU A 315 0.00 13.52 -0.81
N GLY A 316 1.31 13.46 -0.98
CA GLY A 316 1.99 12.62 -1.95
C GLY A 316 1.70 11.14 -1.75
N SER A 317 1.80 10.65 -0.52
CA SER A 317 1.52 9.25 -0.17
C SER A 317 0.07 8.84 -0.46
N GLY A 318 -0.90 9.72 -0.20
CA GLY A 318 -2.31 9.43 -0.47
C GLY A 318 -2.60 9.28 -1.97
N ILE A 319 -2.06 10.18 -2.80
CA ILE A 319 -2.17 10.07 -4.27
C ILE A 319 -1.39 8.86 -4.79
N ASN A 320 -0.23 8.53 -4.20
CA ASN A 320 0.58 7.39 -4.61
C ASN A 320 -0.20 6.07 -4.54
N SER A 321 -1.01 5.89 -3.50
CA SER A 321 -1.83 4.67 -3.37
C SER A 321 -2.88 4.55 -4.48
N ILE A 322 -3.44 5.66 -4.97
CA ILE A 322 -4.35 5.68 -6.13
C ILE A 322 -3.57 5.36 -7.41
N ALA A 323 -2.39 5.98 -7.60
CA ALA A 323 -1.56 5.79 -8.76
C ALA A 323 -1.07 4.34 -8.90
N GLN A 324 -0.75 3.66 -7.81
CA GLN A 324 -0.34 2.25 -7.80
C GLN A 324 -1.40 1.31 -8.40
N GLY A 325 -2.68 1.64 -8.26
CA GLY A 325 -3.75 0.86 -8.88
C GLY A 325 -4.13 1.35 -10.28
N SER A 326 -4.24 2.67 -10.48
CA SER A 326 -4.76 3.25 -11.72
C SER A 326 -3.74 3.31 -12.87
N LEU A 327 -2.45 3.56 -12.56
CA LEU A 327 -1.42 3.69 -13.59
C LEU A 327 -1.14 2.37 -14.33
N PRO A 328 -1.00 1.21 -13.65
CA PRO A 328 -0.84 -0.06 -14.37
C PRO A 328 -2.03 -0.37 -15.28
N LEU A 329 -3.25 -0.13 -14.83
CA LEU A 329 -4.46 -0.31 -15.66
C LEU A 329 -4.43 0.59 -16.89
N TYR A 330 -4.09 1.86 -16.73
CA TYR A 330 -3.99 2.82 -17.84
C TYR A 330 -2.93 2.42 -18.86
N LEU A 331 -1.76 1.99 -18.43
CA LEU A 331 -0.62 1.70 -19.32
C LEU A 331 -0.72 0.33 -19.99
N PHE A 332 -1.12 -0.70 -19.24
CA PHE A 332 -1.05 -2.09 -19.69
C PHE A 332 -2.42 -2.72 -19.98
N GLY A 333 -3.50 -2.06 -19.53
CA GLY A 333 -4.85 -2.57 -19.67
C GLY A 333 -5.26 -3.55 -18.57
N SER A 334 -6.45 -4.15 -18.73
CA SER A 334 -7.03 -5.04 -17.74
C SER A 334 -6.56 -6.50 -17.86
N ALA A 335 -6.04 -6.92 -19.03
CA ALA A 335 -5.54 -8.28 -19.24
C ALA A 335 -4.22 -8.50 -18.47
N GLY A 336 -4.19 -9.52 -17.61
CA GLY A 336 -3.01 -9.86 -16.80
C GLY A 336 -2.66 -8.81 -15.74
N TYR A 337 -3.65 -8.02 -15.31
CA TYR A 337 -3.45 -6.92 -14.35
C TYR A 337 -2.84 -7.42 -13.02
N GLY A 338 -3.27 -8.57 -12.52
CA GLY A 338 -2.75 -9.16 -11.30
C GLY A 338 -1.25 -9.48 -11.38
N ALA A 339 -0.82 -10.14 -12.46
CA ALA A 339 0.59 -10.46 -12.68
C ALA A 339 1.46 -9.21 -12.88
N ILE A 340 0.95 -8.18 -13.56
CA ILE A 340 1.64 -6.91 -13.78
C ILE A 340 1.86 -6.20 -12.45
N THR A 341 0.78 -5.97 -11.69
CA THR A 341 0.85 -5.28 -10.40
C THR A 341 1.62 -6.08 -9.35
N GLY A 342 1.58 -7.42 -9.41
CA GLY A 342 2.38 -8.29 -8.57
C GLY A 342 3.88 -8.10 -8.75
N LYS A 343 4.37 -8.00 -10.00
CA LYS A 343 5.78 -7.73 -10.29
C LYS A 343 6.21 -6.33 -9.82
N MET A 344 5.35 -5.32 -10.02
CA MET A 344 5.61 -3.96 -9.53
C MET A 344 5.64 -3.90 -8.00
N ALA A 345 4.71 -4.61 -7.34
CA ALA A 345 4.67 -4.68 -5.88
C ALA A 345 5.92 -5.37 -5.30
N ALA A 346 6.40 -6.46 -5.90
CA ALA A 346 7.61 -7.12 -5.45
C ALA A 346 8.83 -6.19 -5.48
N ALA A 347 9.03 -5.46 -6.58
CA ALA A 347 10.13 -4.50 -6.70
C ALA A 347 10.02 -3.40 -5.63
N ARG A 348 8.83 -2.82 -5.46
CA ARG A 348 8.56 -1.76 -4.49
C ARG A 348 8.73 -2.22 -3.05
N LEU A 349 8.21 -3.40 -2.70
CA LEU A 349 8.28 -3.92 -1.33
C LEU A 349 9.71 -4.36 -0.96
N ALA A 350 10.45 -4.94 -1.90
CA ALA A 350 11.86 -5.30 -1.69
C ALA A 350 12.72 -4.06 -1.41
N THR A 351 12.55 -2.99 -2.20
CA THR A 351 13.27 -1.72 -1.96
C THR A 351 12.80 -1.02 -0.69
N GLY A 352 11.48 -1.05 -0.40
CA GLY A 352 10.90 -0.49 0.81
C GLY A 352 11.40 -1.16 2.09
N ALA A 353 11.63 -2.48 2.08
CA ALA A 353 12.17 -3.22 3.22
C ALA A 353 13.62 -2.81 3.56
N ALA A 354 14.43 -2.46 2.56
CA ALA A 354 15.80 -2.00 2.77
C ALA A 354 15.88 -0.52 3.19
N ALA A 355 14.84 0.27 2.91
CA ALA A 355 14.85 1.71 3.03
C ALA A 355 15.15 2.24 4.46
N PRO A 356 14.56 1.71 5.55
CA PRO A 356 14.86 2.19 6.89
C PRO A 356 16.34 2.01 7.27
N PHE A 357 16.93 0.87 6.93
CA PHE A 357 18.34 0.59 7.23
C PHE A 357 19.27 1.49 6.43
N ALA A 358 19.02 1.62 5.12
CA ALA A 358 19.84 2.47 4.25
C ALA A 358 19.78 3.94 4.69
N PHE A 359 18.58 4.41 5.08
CA PHE A 359 18.41 5.79 5.52
C PHE A 359 19.04 6.05 6.91
N ALA A 360 18.92 5.11 7.86
CA ALA A 360 19.61 5.20 9.15
C ALA A 360 21.13 5.26 8.96
N ALA A 361 21.69 4.39 8.11
CA ALA A 361 23.11 4.41 7.79
C ALA A 361 23.52 5.75 7.15
N ALA A 362 22.73 6.26 6.21
CA ALA A 362 22.99 7.56 5.59
C ALA A 362 22.97 8.70 6.63
N MET A 363 21.97 8.74 7.52
CA MET A 363 21.90 9.76 8.58
C MET A 363 23.10 9.70 9.54
N ASN A 364 23.54 8.48 9.89
CA ASN A 364 24.69 8.30 10.79
C ASN A 364 26.01 8.72 10.13
N HIS A 365 26.19 8.54 8.83
CA HIS A 365 27.43 8.87 8.13
C HIS A 365 27.46 10.29 7.57
N PHE A 366 26.34 10.80 7.09
CA PHE A 366 26.25 12.06 6.35
C PHE A 366 25.42 13.13 7.06
N GLY A 367 24.77 12.78 8.17
CA GLY A 367 23.81 13.65 8.85
C GLY A 367 22.45 13.69 8.18
N THR A 368 21.45 14.20 8.90
CA THR A 368 20.05 14.21 8.50
C THR A 368 19.79 15.01 7.22
N THR A 369 20.34 16.22 7.15
CA THR A 369 20.12 17.14 6.01
C THR A 369 20.59 16.56 4.69
N LEU A 370 21.82 16.05 4.63
CA LEU A 370 22.36 15.47 3.39
C LEU A 370 21.61 14.20 3.01
N SER A 371 21.22 13.39 4.00
CA SER A 371 20.40 12.18 3.76
C SER A 371 19.03 12.50 3.17
N LEU A 372 18.39 13.60 3.58
CA LEU A 372 17.16 14.09 2.98
C LEU A 372 17.35 14.52 1.52
N PHE A 373 18.45 15.18 1.19
CA PHE A 373 18.76 15.55 -0.20
C PHE A 373 19.08 14.32 -1.06
N VAL A 374 19.75 13.31 -0.52
CA VAL A 374 19.96 12.03 -1.23
C VAL A 374 18.62 11.36 -1.54
N ILE A 375 17.70 11.29 -0.58
CA ILE A 375 16.35 10.76 -0.81
C ILE A 375 15.59 11.60 -1.84
N ALA A 376 15.69 12.92 -1.78
CA ALA A 376 15.06 13.81 -2.75
C ALA A 376 15.64 13.59 -4.17
N ALA A 377 16.94 13.38 -4.30
CA ALA A 377 17.57 13.02 -5.59
C ALA A 377 17.06 11.68 -6.13
N LEU A 378 16.99 10.65 -5.29
CA LEU A 378 16.42 9.36 -5.67
C LEU A 378 14.95 9.50 -6.09
N GLY A 379 14.14 10.24 -5.32
CA GLY A 379 12.75 10.53 -5.67
C GLY A 379 12.61 11.27 -6.99
N THR A 380 13.53 12.20 -7.29
CA THR A 380 13.59 12.93 -8.57
C THR A 380 13.85 11.98 -9.74
N LEU A 381 14.73 10.98 -9.59
CA LEU A 381 14.91 9.93 -10.60
C LEU A 381 13.61 9.14 -10.83
N GLY A 382 12.83 8.90 -9.78
CA GLY A 382 11.50 8.31 -9.89
C GLY A 382 10.53 9.18 -10.70
N ILE A 383 10.53 10.50 -10.46
CA ILE A 383 9.73 11.47 -11.24
C ILE A 383 10.13 11.42 -12.71
N LEU A 384 11.44 11.46 -13.02
CA LEU A 384 11.93 11.40 -14.39
C LEU A 384 11.50 10.09 -15.10
N ALA A 385 11.49 8.96 -14.38
CA ALA A 385 11.01 7.70 -14.93
C ALA A 385 9.49 7.73 -15.22
N PHE A 386 8.66 8.32 -14.35
CA PHE A 386 7.24 8.53 -14.62
C PHE A 386 7.02 9.47 -15.83
N VAL A 387 7.78 10.55 -15.95
CA VAL A 387 7.72 11.47 -17.08
C VAL A 387 8.11 10.76 -18.39
N ALA A 388 9.15 9.92 -18.36
CA ALA A 388 9.58 9.15 -19.52
C ALA A 388 8.49 8.18 -20.01
N VAL A 389 7.74 7.55 -19.10
CA VAL A 389 6.59 6.70 -19.46
C VAL A 389 5.45 7.54 -20.01
N ALA A 390 5.12 8.67 -19.38
CA ALA A 390 4.06 9.56 -19.84
C ALA A 390 4.33 10.11 -21.25
N SER A 391 5.59 10.42 -21.56
CA SER A 391 6.00 10.90 -22.90
C SER A 391 5.92 9.81 -23.98
N SER A 392 6.18 8.54 -23.61
CA SER A 392 6.04 7.41 -24.54
C SER A 392 4.59 7.26 -25.00
N VAL A 393 3.63 7.33 -24.06
CA VAL A 393 2.18 7.26 -24.37
C VAL A 393 1.73 8.40 -25.30
N ARG A 394 2.29 9.61 -25.16
CA ARG A 394 1.93 10.73 -26.02
C ARG A 394 2.44 10.59 -27.44
N ARG A 395 3.62 10.03 -27.64
CA ARG A 395 4.19 9.81 -28.98
C ARG A 395 3.38 8.79 -29.76
N ASP A 396 2.91 7.73 -29.12
CA ASP A 396 2.13 6.67 -29.74
C ASP A 396 0.72 7.12 -30.16
N ARG A 397 0.22 8.28 -29.67
CA ARG A 397 -1.08 8.87 -30.05
C ARG A 397 -0.98 9.87 -31.21
N VAL A 398 0.23 10.30 -31.56
CA VAL A 398 0.48 11.32 -32.59
C VAL A 398 1.05 10.66 -33.86
N ALA A 399 1.56 9.44 -33.77
CA ALA A 399 1.97 8.58 -34.89
C ALA A 399 0.80 7.70 -35.36
#